data_cc34fac942337b72045f5dc5435ee276
#
_entry.id   cc34fac942337b72045f5dc5435ee276
#
_cell.length_a   1.000
_cell.length_b   1.000
_cell.length_c   1.000
_cell.angle_alpha   90.00
_cell.angle_beta   90.00
_cell.angle_gamma   90.00
#
_symmetry.space_group_name_H-M   'P 1'
#
loop_
_entity.id
_entity.type
_entity.pdbx_description
1 polymer ?
#
loop_
_entity_poly.entity_id
_entity_poly.type
_entity_poly.pdbx_seq_one_letter_code
_entity_poly.pdbx_strand_id
1 'polypeptide(L)'
;MTPSTQIPNRFKLLCVLVLLICGCTASRDVPIRNAIWITRWDYLSEVDVVKCIENVAAAGFDTVLFQVRGNGTVFYRSEIEPWAEEFQHADPGFDPLEVACREATSRGIALHAWINAVPGWRGATAPPDTVPPQHWNARPGWFLHDAQLKRQPLQPNYYVALNPCLPQVREHIAAICSEIVEKYPVAGIHLDYIRFLESGIETDYPRDPESLKLFSEQTHQSDPDAAPEAWERWRRDQITALVREIRQAVRRSDRDALLTAAVYRTPLIAHDRVRQDWPRWLRLGLIDAVFPMQYDREIPRFEKRVRECLREARGYPVLMGIGTYLHDDPAVTLRQRQLALRLGCQGVSHFAYSSFWQAGHAGASGADLRLLRRQRILPVNRPHR
;
A
#
# COMPACT_ATOMS: atom_id res chain seq x y z
N MET A 1 1.56 87.50 -25.00
CA MET A 1 2.95 87.09 -24.93
C MET A 1 3.12 86.27 -23.70
N THR A 2 3.00 84.99 -23.78
CA THR A 2 3.48 84.04 -22.78
C THR A 2 3.60 82.65 -23.43
N PRO A 3 4.74 81.95 -23.34
CA PRO A 3 4.92 80.65 -24.00
C PRO A 3 4.37 79.55 -23.21
N SER A 4 3.70 78.64 -23.89
CA SER A 4 3.20 77.38 -23.38
C SER A 4 4.36 76.40 -23.13
N THR A 5 4.44 75.84 -21.97
CA THR A 5 5.34 74.73 -21.63
C THR A 5 4.59 73.37 -21.74
N GLN A 6 4.98 72.58 -22.73
CA GLN A 6 4.57 71.19 -22.88
C GLN A 6 5.26 70.32 -21.83
N ILE A 7 4.48 69.47 -21.18
CA ILE A 7 4.98 68.43 -20.27
C ILE A 7 5.07 67.12 -21.07
N PRO A 8 6.20 66.40 -21.09
CA PRO A 8 6.34 65.14 -21.79
C PRO A 8 5.73 63.98 -21.01
N ASN A 9 4.96 63.20 -21.75
CA ASN A 9 4.31 61.96 -21.34
C ASN A 9 5.36 60.89 -20.98
N ARG A 10 5.50 60.53 -19.69
CA ARG A 10 6.32 59.40 -19.27
C ARG A 10 5.50 58.13 -19.42
N PHE A 11 5.81 57.33 -20.44
CA PHE A 11 5.39 55.93 -20.54
C PHE A 11 5.96 55.13 -19.33
N LYS A 12 5.11 54.74 -18.43
CA LYS A 12 5.45 53.71 -17.43
C LYS A 12 5.42 52.35 -18.11
N LEU A 13 6.60 51.85 -18.43
CA LEU A 13 6.80 50.46 -18.86
C LEU A 13 6.61 49.55 -17.64
N LEU A 14 5.44 48.91 -17.56
CA LEU A 14 5.14 47.94 -16.54
C LEU A 14 5.76 46.60 -16.97
N CYS A 15 6.98 46.29 -16.50
CA CYS A 15 7.59 44.98 -16.65
C CYS A 15 6.80 43.99 -15.76
N VAL A 16 5.90 43.22 -16.38
CA VAL A 16 5.29 42.05 -15.76
C VAL A 16 6.35 40.96 -15.76
N LEU A 17 6.99 40.77 -14.60
CA LEU A 17 7.89 39.66 -14.33
C LEU A 17 7.04 38.41 -14.18
N VAL A 18 6.83 37.63 -15.24
CA VAL A 18 6.24 36.32 -15.20
C VAL A 18 7.28 35.40 -14.59
N LEU A 19 7.20 35.20 -13.27
CA LEU A 19 7.90 34.12 -12.59
C LEU A 19 7.30 32.78 -13.07
N LEU A 20 7.91 32.21 -14.09
CA LEU A 20 7.77 30.79 -14.38
C LEU A 20 8.32 30.01 -13.18
N ILE A 21 7.45 29.72 -12.21
CA ILE A 21 7.71 28.70 -11.19
C ILE A 21 7.74 27.38 -11.96
N CYS A 22 8.91 27.05 -12.48
CA CYS A 22 9.21 25.71 -12.91
C CYS A 22 9.19 24.86 -11.64
N GLY A 23 8.03 24.30 -11.34
CA GLY A 23 7.86 23.35 -10.25
C GLY A 23 8.67 22.11 -10.58
N CYS A 24 9.98 22.14 -10.34
CA CYS A 24 10.75 20.95 -10.08
C CYS A 24 10.14 20.32 -8.83
N THR A 25 9.14 19.46 -9.00
CA THR A 25 8.82 18.46 -8.00
C THR A 25 10.06 17.56 -7.94
N ALA A 26 10.99 17.93 -7.07
CA ALA A 26 12.05 17.00 -6.68
C ALA A 26 11.32 15.71 -6.28
N SER A 27 11.50 14.66 -7.07
CA SER A 27 11.09 13.31 -6.71
C SER A 27 11.66 13.07 -5.31
N ARG A 28 10.83 12.99 -4.29
CA ARG A 28 11.29 12.67 -2.94
C ARG A 28 11.95 11.31 -3.03
N ASP A 29 13.26 11.29 -2.95
CA ASP A 29 14.00 10.03 -2.85
C ASP A 29 13.57 9.35 -1.55
N VAL A 30 12.93 8.17 -1.63
CA VAL A 30 12.58 7.41 -0.45
C VAL A 30 13.78 6.55 -0.03
N PRO A 31 14.09 6.43 1.26
CA PRO A 31 15.27 5.71 1.74
C PRO A 31 15.11 4.18 1.70
N ILE A 32 14.38 3.64 0.74
CA ILE A 32 14.09 2.22 0.56
C ILE A 32 14.79 1.71 -0.69
N ARG A 33 15.61 0.67 -0.57
CA ARG A 33 16.33 0.04 -1.70
C ARG A 33 16.08 -1.45 -1.80
N ASN A 34 15.97 -2.13 -0.66
CA ASN A 34 15.85 -3.58 -0.59
C ASN A 34 14.87 -3.97 0.52
N ALA A 35 13.61 -4.11 0.17
CA ALA A 35 12.54 -4.40 1.12
C ALA A 35 12.09 -5.86 1.06
N ILE A 36 11.42 -6.31 2.12
CA ILE A 36 10.80 -7.63 2.20
C ILE A 36 9.46 -7.56 2.91
N TRP A 37 8.47 -8.30 2.39
CA TRP A 37 7.20 -8.52 3.09
C TRP A 37 7.32 -9.65 4.10
N ILE A 38 6.95 -9.38 5.35
CA ILE A 38 6.71 -10.39 6.41
C ILE A 38 5.21 -10.49 6.59
N THR A 39 4.64 -11.65 6.31
CA THR A 39 3.21 -11.87 6.42
C THR A 39 2.81 -12.20 7.86
N ARG A 40 1.54 -11.99 8.20
CA ARG A 40 0.98 -12.32 9.50
C ARG A 40 1.08 -13.81 9.88
N TRP A 41 1.36 -14.67 8.92
CA TRP A 41 1.57 -16.12 9.14
C TRP A 41 3.03 -16.49 9.40
N ASP A 42 3.96 -15.54 9.23
CA ASP A 42 5.39 -15.77 9.46
C ASP A 42 5.76 -15.69 10.94
N TYR A 43 4.85 -15.19 11.81
CA TYR A 43 5.11 -15.00 13.24
C TYR A 43 3.84 -15.20 14.07
N LEU A 44 3.92 -16.04 15.10
CA LEU A 44 2.84 -16.29 16.06
C LEU A 44 3.31 -16.18 17.52
N SER A 45 4.59 -15.94 17.74
CA SER A 45 5.20 -15.74 19.05
C SER A 45 6.21 -14.58 19.02
N GLU A 46 6.56 -14.04 20.19
CA GLU A 46 7.62 -13.03 20.31
C GLU A 46 8.94 -13.52 19.71
N VAL A 47 9.28 -14.78 19.94
CA VAL A 47 10.50 -15.41 19.39
C VAL A 47 10.48 -15.41 17.86
N ASP A 48 9.33 -15.67 17.24
CA ASP A 48 9.21 -15.64 15.77
C ASP A 48 9.44 -14.23 15.23
N VAL A 49 8.86 -13.20 15.88
CA VAL A 49 9.05 -11.80 15.48
C VAL A 49 10.53 -11.42 15.54
N VAL A 50 11.20 -11.70 16.66
CA VAL A 50 12.65 -11.46 16.84
C VAL A 50 13.44 -12.14 15.73
N LYS A 51 13.19 -13.43 15.50
CA LYS A 51 13.87 -14.23 14.48
C LYS A 51 13.63 -13.70 13.06
N CYS A 52 12.42 -13.26 12.74
CA CYS A 52 12.11 -12.65 11.45
C CYS A 52 12.99 -11.42 11.20
N ILE A 53 13.05 -10.51 12.16
CA ILE A 53 13.84 -9.27 12.03
C ILE A 53 15.34 -9.56 11.99
N GLU A 54 15.83 -10.49 12.82
CA GLU A 54 17.23 -10.93 12.79
C GLU A 54 17.65 -11.49 11.43
N ASN A 55 16.84 -12.37 10.87
CA ASN A 55 17.08 -12.97 9.56
C ASN A 55 17.14 -11.91 8.46
N VAL A 56 16.21 -10.97 8.48
CA VAL A 56 16.11 -9.86 7.52
C VAL A 56 17.35 -8.96 7.61
N ALA A 57 17.75 -8.58 8.83
CA ALA A 57 18.97 -7.82 9.07
C ALA A 57 20.23 -8.54 8.57
N ALA A 58 20.37 -9.80 8.96
CA ALA A 58 21.50 -10.64 8.55
C ALA A 58 21.59 -10.86 7.04
N ALA A 59 20.45 -10.79 6.33
CA ALA A 59 20.37 -10.87 4.89
C ALA A 59 20.66 -9.52 4.19
N GLY A 60 20.73 -8.40 4.91
CA GLY A 60 21.06 -7.06 4.39
C GLY A 60 19.87 -6.36 3.72
N PHE A 61 18.66 -6.65 4.14
CA PHE A 61 17.51 -5.81 3.82
C PHE A 61 17.57 -4.52 4.64
N ASP A 62 17.12 -3.42 4.04
CA ASP A 62 17.06 -2.12 4.70
C ASP A 62 15.65 -1.78 5.21
N THR A 63 14.63 -2.48 4.70
CA THR A 63 13.24 -2.19 5.01
C THR A 63 12.41 -3.46 5.17
N VAL A 64 11.55 -3.47 6.18
CA VAL A 64 10.54 -4.50 6.42
C VAL A 64 9.15 -3.93 6.22
N LEU A 65 8.33 -4.63 5.46
CA LEU A 65 6.89 -4.41 5.33
C LEU A 65 6.20 -5.47 6.21
N PHE A 66 5.91 -5.10 7.46
CA PHE A 66 5.45 -6.00 8.50
C PHE A 66 3.93 -5.98 8.60
N GLN A 67 3.26 -7.09 8.27
CA GLN A 67 1.79 -7.13 8.18
C GLN A 67 1.15 -7.12 9.57
N VAL A 68 0.45 -6.05 9.90
CA VAL A 68 -0.19 -5.85 11.21
C VAL A 68 -1.72 -5.76 11.16
N ARG A 69 -2.31 -5.74 9.95
CA ARG A 69 -3.76 -5.81 9.75
C ARG A 69 -4.09 -6.68 8.55
N GLY A 70 -4.93 -7.70 8.76
CA GLY A 70 -5.29 -8.66 7.71
C GLY A 70 -6.68 -8.45 7.11
N ASN A 71 -7.70 -8.51 7.94
CA ASN A 71 -9.11 -8.63 7.49
C ASN A 71 -10.09 -8.08 8.54
N GLY A 72 -9.92 -6.82 8.95
CA GLY A 72 -10.70 -6.23 10.05
C GLY A 72 -10.32 -6.79 11.42
N THR A 73 -9.09 -7.30 11.51
CA THR A 73 -8.43 -7.78 12.73
C THR A 73 -6.95 -7.45 12.68
N VAL A 74 -6.32 -7.28 13.83
CA VAL A 74 -4.97 -6.72 13.96
C VAL A 74 -4.01 -7.62 14.74
N PHE A 75 -2.70 -7.31 14.58
CA PHE A 75 -1.57 -7.98 15.21
C PHE A 75 -0.76 -6.99 16.07
N TYR A 76 -1.48 -6.10 16.77
CA TYR A 76 -0.92 -5.13 17.73
C TYR A 76 -2.03 -4.71 18.71
N ARG A 77 -1.69 -4.05 19.81
CA ARG A 77 -2.67 -3.60 20.80
C ARG A 77 -3.48 -2.40 20.28
N SER A 78 -4.60 -2.71 19.61
CA SER A 78 -5.54 -1.73 19.08
C SER A 78 -6.73 -1.53 20.02
N GLU A 79 -7.23 -0.29 20.05
CA GLU A 79 -8.51 0.06 20.69
C GLU A 79 -9.67 0.06 19.67
N ILE A 80 -9.36 -0.14 18.38
CA ILE A 80 -10.28 0.05 17.25
C ILE A 80 -10.75 -1.28 16.66
N GLU A 81 -9.83 -2.23 16.42
CA GLU A 81 -10.13 -3.54 15.85
C GLU A 81 -9.65 -4.68 16.76
N PRO A 82 -10.32 -5.84 16.73
CA PRO A 82 -9.99 -6.98 17.59
C PRO A 82 -8.71 -7.69 17.13
N TRP A 83 -8.13 -8.45 18.05
CA TRP A 83 -7.04 -9.36 17.75
C TRP A 83 -7.41 -10.37 16.65
N ALA A 84 -6.43 -10.74 15.85
CA ALA A 84 -6.57 -11.66 14.75
C ALA A 84 -6.92 -13.10 15.18
N GLU A 85 -7.53 -13.86 14.24
CA GLU A 85 -7.86 -15.27 14.46
C GLU A 85 -6.63 -16.14 14.74
N GLU A 86 -5.47 -15.76 14.22
CA GLU A 86 -4.19 -16.41 14.43
C GLU A 86 -3.77 -16.37 15.92
N PHE A 87 -4.27 -15.40 16.68
CA PHE A 87 -4.17 -15.28 18.13
C PHE A 87 -5.48 -15.66 18.85
N GLN A 88 -6.36 -16.42 18.20
CA GLN A 88 -7.65 -16.86 18.77
C GLN A 88 -8.52 -15.67 19.24
N HIS A 89 -8.39 -14.52 18.61
CA HIS A 89 -9.08 -13.25 18.94
C HIS A 89 -8.81 -12.75 20.38
N ALA A 90 -7.69 -13.11 20.98
CA ALA A 90 -7.28 -12.71 22.32
C ALA A 90 -5.87 -12.11 22.33
N ASP A 91 -5.56 -11.32 23.36
CA ASP A 91 -4.20 -10.81 23.58
C ASP A 91 -3.21 -11.97 23.74
N PRO A 92 -2.20 -12.10 22.89
CA PRO A 92 -1.22 -13.20 22.96
C PRO A 92 -0.21 -13.05 24.11
N GLY A 93 -0.34 -12.02 24.96
CA GLY A 93 0.58 -11.72 26.06
C GLY A 93 1.80 -10.89 25.66
N PHE A 94 1.94 -10.53 24.38
CA PHE A 94 2.97 -9.62 23.86
C PHE A 94 2.36 -8.77 22.74
N ASP A 95 3.06 -7.68 22.36
CA ASP A 95 2.65 -6.85 21.21
C ASP A 95 3.60 -7.11 20.03
N PRO A 96 3.14 -7.80 18.98
CA PRO A 96 3.99 -8.12 17.82
C PRO A 96 4.61 -6.89 17.15
N LEU A 97 3.87 -5.77 17.03
CA LEU A 97 4.38 -4.56 16.38
C LEU A 97 5.39 -3.83 17.25
N GLU A 98 5.17 -3.76 18.57
CA GLU A 98 6.13 -3.19 19.52
C GLU A 98 7.46 -3.93 19.47
N VAL A 99 7.40 -5.28 19.53
CA VAL A 99 8.59 -6.14 19.42
C VAL A 99 9.30 -5.92 18.10
N ALA A 100 8.56 -5.94 16.98
CA ALA A 100 9.12 -5.74 15.65
C ALA A 100 9.81 -4.37 15.51
N CYS A 101 9.20 -3.29 16.02
CA CYS A 101 9.78 -1.95 16.02
C CYS A 101 11.07 -1.88 16.83
N ARG A 102 11.08 -2.45 18.05
CA ARG A 102 12.26 -2.52 18.91
C ARG A 102 13.42 -3.22 18.21
N GLU A 103 13.15 -4.41 17.66
CA GLU A 103 14.16 -5.23 17.00
C GLU A 103 14.66 -4.61 15.69
N ALA A 104 13.78 -3.99 14.90
CA ALA A 104 14.15 -3.30 13.67
C ALA A 104 15.02 -2.07 13.96
N THR A 105 14.62 -1.23 14.93
CA THR A 105 15.37 -0.04 15.33
C THR A 105 16.78 -0.40 15.80
N SER A 106 16.92 -1.44 16.65
CA SER A 106 18.22 -1.87 17.17
C SER A 106 19.19 -2.35 16.09
N ARG A 107 18.69 -2.69 14.90
CA ARG A 107 19.45 -3.20 13.75
C ARG A 107 19.52 -2.22 12.58
N GLY A 108 18.99 -1.01 12.75
CA GLY A 108 18.99 0.03 11.69
C GLY A 108 18.12 -0.32 10.49
N ILE A 109 17.03 -1.08 10.69
CA ILE A 109 16.05 -1.43 9.66
C ILE A 109 14.84 -0.52 9.79
N ALA A 110 14.38 0.06 8.67
CA ALA A 110 13.13 0.78 8.60
C ALA A 110 11.96 -0.21 8.61
N LEU A 111 11.00 -0.04 9.53
CA LEU A 111 9.79 -0.86 9.59
C LEU A 111 8.59 -0.05 9.12
N HIS A 112 7.90 -0.54 8.08
CA HIS A 112 6.61 -0.03 7.66
C HIS A 112 5.52 -1.00 8.14
N ALA A 113 4.52 -0.47 8.84
CA ALA A 113 3.35 -1.25 9.20
C ALA A 113 2.51 -1.53 7.95
N TRP A 114 2.43 -2.81 7.54
CA TRP A 114 1.63 -3.23 6.39
C TRP A 114 0.21 -3.54 6.82
N ILE A 115 -0.74 -2.85 6.19
CA ILE A 115 -2.17 -3.07 6.39
C ILE A 115 -2.87 -3.45 5.08
N ASN A 116 -3.74 -4.45 5.14
CA ASN A 116 -4.73 -4.71 4.10
C ASN A 116 -5.89 -3.72 4.32
N ALA A 117 -6.04 -2.72 3.45
CA ALA A 117 -6.91 -1.59 3.72
C ALA A 117 -8.41 -1.94 3.72
N VAL A 118 -8.93 -2.51 2.62
CA VAL A 118 -10.38 -2.76 2.51
C VAL A 118 -10.87 -4.14 2.96
N PRO A 119 -10.06 -5.21 3.09
CA PRO A 119 -10.55 -6.47 3.64
C PRO A 119 -11.18 -6.29 5.02
N GLY A 120 -12.43 -6.76 5.16
CA GLY A 120 -13.19 -6.69 6.42
C GLY A 120 -13.35 -8.04 7.11
N TRP A 121 -13.26 -9.14 6.35
CA TRP A 121 -13.21 -10.49 6.89
C TRP A 121 -12.65 -11.47 5.86
N ARG A 122 -12.20 -12.66 6.34
CA ARG A 122 -11.72 -13.75 5.49
C ARG A 122 -12.19 -15.08 6.06
N GLY A 123 -12.86 -15.89 5.28
CA GLY A 123 -13.29 -17.22 5.71
C GLY A 123 -14.63 -17.62 5.13
N ALA A 124 -15.01 -18.89 5.34
CA ALA A 124 -16.27 -19.46 4.90
C ALA A 124 -17.42 -19.24 5.90
N THR A 125 -17.08 -18.86 7.13
CA THR A 125 -18.05 -18.64 8.23
C THR A 125 -17.90 -17.24 8.78
N ALA A 126 -18.95 -16.73 9.42
CA ALA A 126 -18.91 -15.48 10.15
C ALA A 126 -17.88 -15.55 11.30
N PRO A 127 -17.25 -14.40 11.66
CA PRO A 127 -16.37 -14.34 12.82
C PRO A 127 -17.13 -14.60 14.12
N PRO A 128 -16.48 -15.03 15.19
CA PRO A 128 -17.04 -15.02 16.52
C PRO A 128 -17.27 -13.60 17.03
N ASP A 129 -17.96 -13.45 18.14
CA ASP A 129 -18.03 -12.20 18.87
C ASP A 129 -16.67 -11.88 19.48
N THR A 130 -16.25 -10.63 19.35
CA THR A 130 -14.93 -10.14 19.78
C THR A 130 -15.04 -8.82 20.54
N VAL A 131 -13.96 -8.43 21.20
CA VAL A 131 -13.82 -7.12 21.84
C VAL A 131 -12.46 -6.51 21.40
N PRO A 132 -12.48 -5.36 20.71
CA PRO A 132 -13.63 -4.66 20.08
C PRO A 132 -14.42 -5.56 19.14
N PRO A 133 -15.72 -5.22 18.85
CA PRO A 133 -16.56 -6.06 17.99
C PRO A 133 -16.05 -6.07 16.54
N GLN A 134 -15.96 -7.26 15.95
CA GLN A 134 -15.63 -7.43 14.54
C GLN A 134 -16.73 -6.87 13.62
N HIS A 135 -16.37 -6.17 12.56
CA HIS A 135 -17.29 -5.39 11.73
C HIS A 135 -18.35 -6.24 11.02
N TRP A 136 -18.04 -7.49 10.66
CA TRP A 136 -19.01 -8.38 10.01
C TRP A 136 -20.30 -8.54 10.81
N ASN A 137 -20.16 -8.67 12.13
CA ASN A 137 -21.28 -8.80 13.06
C ASN A 137 -21.84 -7.43 13.47
N ALA A 138 -20.96 -6.48 13.85
CA ALA A 138 -21.35 -5.22 14.45
C ALA A 138 -21.84 -4.16 13.44
N ARG A 139 -21.33 -4.20 12.21
CA ARG A 139 -21.56 -3.15 11.19
C ARG A 139 -21.81 -3.75 9.80
N PRO A 140 -22.87 -4.57 9.64
CA PRO A 140 -23.15 -5.29 8.39
C PRO A 140 -23.30 -4.36 7.17
N GLY A 141 -23.80 -3.15 7.35
CA GLY A 141 -23.94 -2.13 6.31
C GLY A 141 -22.60 -1.57 5.80
N TRP A 142 -21.48 -1.84 6.48
CA TRP A 142 -20.15 -1.39 6.02
C TRP A 142 -19.55 -2.25 4.92
N PHE A 143 -20.13 -3.42 4.65
CA PHE A 143 -19.64 -4.32 3.61
C PHE A 143 -20.25 -4.00 2.24
N LEU A 144 -19.63 -4.50 1.19
CA LEU A 144 -20.15 -4.40 -0.16
C LEU A 144 -21.45 -5.19 -0.30
N HIS A 145 -22.49 -4.55 -0.86
CA HIS A 145 -23.77 -5.16 -1.19
C HIS A 145 -24.04 -5.09 -2.68
N ASP A 146 -24.64 -6.15 -3.22
CA ASP A 146 -25.12 -6.20 -4.61
C ASP A 146 -26.50 -5.49 -4.75
N ALA A 147 -27.06 -5.52 -5.98
CA ALA A 147 -28.34 -4.91 -6.29
C ALA A 147 -29.54 -5.56 -5.57
N GLN A 148 -29.39 -6.75 -5.02
CA GLN A 148 -30.37 -7.43 -4.19
C GLN A 148 -30.14 -7.20 -2.69
N LEU A 149 -29.25 -6.27 -2.33
CA LEU A 149 -28.84 -5.94 -0.97
C LEU A 149 -28.22 -7.13 -0.21
N LYS A 150 -27.67 -8.09 -0.92
CA LYS A 150 -26.90 -9.18 -0.32
C LYS A 150 -25.45 -8.77 -0.17
N ARG A 151 -24.91 -9.00 1.02
CA ARG A 151 -23.47 -8.83 1.26
C ARG A 151 -22.68 -9.79 0.37
N GLN A 152 -21.46 -9.38 0.02
CA GLN A 152 -20.47 -10.24 -0.61
C GLN A 152 -20.40 -11.58 0.15
N PRO A 153 -20.54 -12.74 -0.54
CA PRO A 153 -20.63 -14.04 0.13
C PRO A 153 -19.31 -14.46 0.76
N LEU A 154 -19.41 -15.06 1.94
CA LEU A 154 -18.28 -15.71 2.59
C LEU A 154 -17.85 -16.95 1.80
N GLN A 155 -16.55 -17.07 1.55
CA GLN A 155 -15.96 -18.19 0.83
C GLN A 155 -14.59 -18.57 1.46
N PRO A 156 -14.21 -19.87 1.44
CA PRO A 156 -12.91 -20.29 1.92
C PRO A 156 -11.78 -19.54 1.22
N ASN A 157 -10.84 -19.01 1.99
CA ASN A 157 -9.65 -18.32 1.49
C ASN A 157 -9.88 -16.99 0.73
N TYR A 158 -11.11 -16.48 0.65
CA TYR A 158 -11.41 -15.20 0.02
C TYR A 158 -11.71 -14.13 1.07
N TYR A 159 -11.35 -12.91 0.72
CA TYR A 159 -11.72 -11.72 1.50
C TYR A 159 -13.09 -11.21 1.06
N VAL A 160 -13.89 -10.76 2.03
CA VAL A 160 -15.01 -9.86 1.82
C VAL A 160 -14.59 -8.45 2.19
N ALA A 161 -15.03 -7.47 1.42
CA ALA A 161 -14.56 -6.11 1.51
C ALA A 161 -15.49 -5.20 2.30
N LEU A 162 -14.92 -4.33 3.11
CA LEU A 162 -15.55 -3.09 3.53
C LEU A 162 -15.81 -2.22 2.31
N ASN A 163 -16.88 -1.44 2.32
CA ASN A 163 -17.27 -0.56 1.23
C ASN A 163 -16.52 0.78 1.30
N PRO A 164 -15.49 1.02 0.47
CA PRO A 164 -14.68 2.24 0.52
C PRO A 164 -15.45 3.48 0.02
N CYS A 165 -16.65 3.29 -0.55
CA CYS A 165 -17.50 4.40 -0.97
C CYS A 165 -18.16 5.12 0.22
N LEU A 166 -18.27 4.45 1.36
CA LEU A 166 -18.86 5.00 2.58
C LEU A 166 -17.84 5.85 3.35
N PRO A 167 -18.13 7.14 3.66
CA PRO A 167 -17.24 8.01 4.42
C PRO A 167 -16.80 7.41 5.75
N GLN A 168 -17.74 6.83 6.51
CA GLN A 168 -17.46 6.22 7.82
C GLN A 168 -16.49 5.02 7.74
N VAL A 169 -16.47 4.28 6.63
CA VAL A 169 -15.50 3.20 6.38
C VAL A 169 -14.12 3.80 6.12
N ARG A 170 -14.04 4.88 5.32
CA ARG A 170 -12.76 5.54 5.04
C ARG A 170 -12.17 6.18 6.30
N GLU A 171 -13.00 6.85 7.10
CA GLU A 171 -12.61 7.42 8.40
C GLU A 171 -12.07 6.35 9.35
N HIS A 172 -12.72 5.18 9.41
CA HIS A 172 -12.27 4.06 10.22
C HIS A 172 -10.88 3.55 9.79
N ILE A 173 -10.67 3.33 8.49
CA ILE A 173 -9.36 2.86 7.98
C ILE A 173 -8.27 3.93 8.21
N ALA A 174 -8.61 5.21 8.06
CA ALA A 174 -7.70 6.30 8.37
C ALA A 174 -7.35 6.37 9.87
N ALA A 175 -8.32 6.09 10.75
CA ALA A 175 -8.10 6.02 12.20
C ALA A 175 -7.14 4.88 12.60
N ILE A 176 -7.24 3.71 11.98
CA ILE A 176 -6.29 2.60 12.15
C ILE A 176 -4.86 3.05 11.80
N CYS A 177 -4.68 3.76 10.67
CA CYS A 177 -3.37 4.26 10.27
C CYS A 177 -2.83 5.32 11.25
N SER A 178 -3.69 6.20 11.78
CA SER A 178 -3.36 7.20 12.80
C SER A 178 -2.91 6.52 14.10
N GLU A 179 -3.70 5.54 14.58
CA GLU A 179 -3.40 4.77 15.79
C GLU A 179 -2.01 4.13 15.73
N ILE A 180 -1.66 3.53 14.58
CA ILE A 180 -0.37 2.87 14.40
C ILE A 180 0.78 3.88 14.50
N VAL A 181 0.73 5.00 13.77
CA VAL A 181 1.84 5.97 13.77
C VAL A 181 1.90 6.80 15.07
N GLU A 182 0.84 6.87 15.84
CA GLU A 182 0.81 7.52 17.15
C GLU A 182 1.41 6.64 18.25
N LYS A 183 1.14 5.33 18.20
CA LYS A 183 1.53 4.38 19.25
C LYS A 183 2.91 3.75 19.01
N TYR A 184 3.36 3.65 17.74
CA TYR A 184 4.55 2.88 17.40
C TYR A 184 5.54 3.68 16.55
N PRO A 185 6.86 3.54 16.77
CA PRO A 185 7.90 4.25 16.03
C PRO A 185 8.15 3.58 14.66
N VAL A 186 7.10 3.50 13.83
CA VAL A 186 7.19 2.97 12.48
C VAL A 186 7.75 4.01 11.51
N ALA A 187 8.55 3.59 10.52
CA ALA A 187 9.04 4.47 9.47
C ALA A 187 7.96 4.86 8.45
N GLY A 188 6.81 4.17 8.48
CA GLY A 188 5.68 4.48 7.61
C GLY A 188 4.58 3.44 7.65
N ILE A 189 3.55 3.70 6.84
CA ILE A 189 2.45 2.77 6.57
C ILE A 189 2.59 2.24 5.15
N HIS A 190 2.42 0.93 4.98
CA HIS A 190 2.38 0.26 3.69
C HIS A 190 0.96 -0.26 3.42
N LEU A 191 0.28 0.36 2.45
CA LEU A 191 -1.09 0.00 2.08
C LEU A 191 -1.09 -1.17 1.10
N ASP A 192 -1.80 -2.24 1.42
CA ASP A 192 -2.17 -3.28 0.46
C ASP A 192 -3.70 -3.40 0.39
N TYR A 193 -4.20 -4.09 -0.62
CA TYR A 193 -5.64 -4.18 -0.88
C TYR A 193 -6.35 -2.83 -0.83
N ILE A 194 -5.65 -1.75 -1.15
CA ILE A 194 -6.20 -0.41 -1.33
C ILE A 194 -6.85 -0.31 -2.72
N ARG A 195 -7.89 -1.11 -2.91
CA ARG A 195 -8.57 -1.33 -4.18
C ARG A 195 -9.87 -2.11 -3.99
N PHE A 196 -10.72 -2.15 -5.00
CA PHE A 196 -11.78 -3.15 -5.04
C PHE A 196 -11.18 -4.54 -5.21
N LEU A 197 -11.78 -5.55 -4.54
CA LEU A 197 -11.23 -6.91 -4.54
C LEU A 197 -11.58 -7.63 -5.85
N GLU A 198 -10.66 -8.46 -6.31
CA GLU A 198 -10.85 -9.28 -7.53
C GLU A 198 -11.95 -10.34 -7.34
N SER A 199 -12.14 -10.85 -6.12
CA SER A 199 -13.18 -11.81 -5.78
C SER A 199 -14.62 -11.31 -5.98
N GLY A 200 -14.81 -10.00 -6.18
CA GLY A 200 -16.11 -9.40 -6.46
C GLY A 200 -16.17 -8.71 -7.82
N ILE A 201 -15.19 -8.94 -8.70
CA ILE A 201 -15.03 -8.13 -9.92
C ILE A 201 -16.14 -8.32 -10.94
N GLU A 202 -16.79 -9.51 -10.96
CA GLU A 202 -17.90 -9.81 -11.86
C GLU A 202 -19.24 -9.32 -11.32
N THR A 203 -19.31 -8.97 -10.04
CA THR A 203 -20.48 -8.37 -9.41
C THR A 203 -20.28 -6.88 -9.34
N ASP A 204 -21.28 -6.13 -9.77
CA ASP A 204 -21.20 -4.68 -9.77
C ASP A 204 -21.49 -4.11 -8.36
N TYR A 205 -20.45 -4.07 -7.56
CA TYR A 205 -20.44 -3.46 -6.23
C TYR A 205 -19.96 -2.00 -6.27
N PRO A 206 -20.41 -1.18 -5.28
CA PRO A 206 -21.51 -1.38 -4.35
C PRO A 206 -22.84 -0.99 -4.97
N ARG A 207 -23.94 -1.62 -4.55
CA ARG A 207 -25.31 -1.25 -4.97
C ARG A 207 -26.23 -0.97 -3.77
N ASP A 208 -25.67 -0.72 -2.60
CA ASP A 208 -26.42 -0.30 -1.43
C ASP A 208 -27.00 1.11 -1.58
N PRO A 209 -28.13 1.43 -0.91
CA PRO A 209 -28.80 2.72 -1.06
C PRO A 209 -27.93 3.94 -0.71
N GLU A 210 -27.04 3.82 0.29
CA GLU A 210 -26.15 4.92 0.68
C GLU A 210 -25.11 5.22 -0.40
N SER A 211 -24.50 4.19 -0.97
CA SER A 211 -23.56 4.34 -2.10
C SER A 211 -24.24 4.93 -3.33
N LEU A 212 -25.45 4.49 -3.68
CA LEU A 212 -26.20 5.03 -4.81
C LEU A 212 -26.58 6.49 -4.59
N LYS A 213 -27.00 6.85 -3.37
CA LYS A 213 -27.26 8.24 -2.99
C LYS A 213 -26.02 9.11 -3.13
N LEU A 214 -24.87 8.69 -2.58
CA LEU A 214 -23.60 9.41 -2.69
C LEU A 214 -23.15 9.57 -4.14
N PHE A 215 -23.31 8.54 -4.97
CA PHE A 215 -23.05 8.63 -6.40
C PHE A 215 -23.90 9.71 -7.05
N SER A 216 -25.21 9.69 -6.79
CA SER A 216 -26.14 10.68 -7.37
C SER A 216 -25.80 12.10 -6.93
N GLU A 217 -25.54 12.32 -5.65
CA GLU A 217 -25.20 13.64 -5.11
C GLU A 217 -23.88 14.19 -5.68
N GLN A 218 -22.87 13.33 -5.86
CA GLN A 218 -21.52 13.73 -6.28
C GLN A 218 -21.38 13.86 -7.81
N THR A 219 -22.19 13.13 -8.58
CA THR A 219 -22.06 13.09 -10.05
C THR A 219 -23.24 13.72 -10.80
N HIS A 220 -24.34 14.00 -10.11
CA HIS A 220 -25.62 14.39 -10.69
C HIS A 220 -26.22 13.36 -11.66
N GLN A 221 -25.85 12.09 -11.49
CA GLN A 221 -26.38 10.93 -12.22
C GLN A 221 -27.16 10.05 -11.26
N SER A 222 -28.41 9.72 -11.61
CA SER A 222 -29.28 8.95 -10.69
C SER A 222 -29.15 7.45 -10.84
N ASP A 223 -28.67 6.96 -11.99
CA ASP A 223 -28.60 5.55 -12.33
C ASP A 223 -27.22 5.16 -12.84
N PRO A 224 -26.47 4.32 -12.12
CA PRO A 224 -25.20 3.80 -12.57
C PRO A 224 -25.25 3.02 -13.90
N ASP A 225 -26.37 2.34 -14.18
CA ASP A 225 -26.52 1.53 -15.41
C ASP A 225 -26.74 2.44 -16.63
N ALA A 226 -27.36 3.60 -16.45
CA ALA A 226 -27.48 4.62 -17.48
C ALA A 226 -26.21 5.46 -17.68
N ALA A 227 -25.28 5.45 -16.69
CA ALA A 227 -24.06 6.24 -16.69
C ALA A 227 -22.81 5.44 -16.28
N PRO A 228 -22.48 4.33 -16.97
CA PRO A 228 -21.46 3.37 -16.53
C PRO A 228 -20.06 4.00 -16.42
N GLU A 229 -19.67 4.92 -17.31
CA GLU A 229 -18.38 5.61 -17.21
C GLU A 229 -18.28 6.55 -16.00
N ALA A 230 -19.39 7.22 -15.65
CA ALA A 230 -19.45 8.05 -14.46
C ALA A 230 -19.36 7.17 -13.18
N TRP A 231 -20.04 6.03 -13.19
CA TRP A 231 -19.98 5.05 -12.11
C TRP A 231 -18.57 4.51 -11.87
N GLU A 232 -17.88 4.09 -12.93
CA GLU A 232 -16.51 3.60 -12.85
C GLU A 232 -15.54 4.68 -12.36
N ARG A 233 -15.69 5.91 -12.83
CA ARG A 233 -14.89 7.05 -12.39
C ARG A 233 -15.15 7.34 -10.91
N TRP A 234 -16.41 7.39 -10.50
CA TRP A 234 -16.79 7.66 -9.13
C TRP A 234 -16.21 6.61 -8.17
N ARG A 235 -16.29 5.31 -8.48
CA ARG A 235 -15.69 4.25 -7.66
C ARG A 235 -14.17 4.41 -7.52
N ARG A 236 -13.45 4.77 -8.58
CA ARG A 236 -12.01 5.09 -8.51
C ARG A 236 -11.74 6.31 -7.62
N ASP A 237 -12.59 7.32 -7.71
CA ASP A 237 -12.47 8.52 -6.89
C ASP A 237 -12.69 8.22 -5.40
N GLN A 238 -13.54 7.24 -5.05
CA GLN A 238 -13.72 6.82 -3.65
C GLN A 238 -12.45 6.13 -3.09
N ILE A 239 -11.77 5.29 -3.86
CA ILE A 239 -10.46 4.74 -3.44
C ILE A 239 -9.43 5.86 -3.31
N THR A 240 -9.42 6.82 -4.22
CA THR A 240 -8.52 7.98 -4.14
C THR A 240 -8.83 8.85 -2.92
N ALA A 241 -10.11 9.00 -2.56
CA ALA A 241 -10.53 9.70 -1.35
C ALA A 241 -10.01 8.98 -0.09
N LEU A 242 -10.15 7.65 -0.03
CA LEU A 242 -9.60 6.84 1.06
C LEU A 242 -8.08 7.05 1.23
N VAL A 243 -7.31 6.99 0.13
CA VAL A 243 -5.86 7.25 0.19
C VAL A 243 -5.56 8.66 0.69
N ARG A 244 -6.35 9.66 0.29
CA ARG A 244 -6.21 11.05 0.73
C ARG A 244 -6.50 11.21 2.23
N GLU A 245 -7.56 10.58 2.73
CA GLU A 245 -7.94 10.60 4.14
C GLU A 245 -6.87 9.92 5.01
N ILE A 246 -6.35 8.76 4.57
CA ILE A 246 -5.21 8.09 5.22
C ILE A 246 -3.98 9.01 5.24
N ARG A 247 -3.61 9.61 4.09
CA ARG A 247 -2.46 10.55 4.02
C ARG A 247 -2.61 11.70 5.01
N GLN A 248 -3.80 12.26 5.13
CA GLN A 248 -4.08 13.35 6.06
C GLN A 248 -3.97 12.88 7.51
N ALA A 249 -4.49 11.70 7.84
CA ALA A 249 -4.40 11.12 9.16
C ALA A 249 -2.93 10.86 9.55
N VAL A 250 -2.19 10.13 8.73
CA VAL A 250 -0.76 9.84 8.95
C VAL A 250 0.05 11.12 9.16
N ARG A 251 -0.12 12.15 8.31
CA ARG A 251 0.63 13.42 8.42
C ARG A 251 0.27 14.26 9.65
N ARG A 252 -0.94 14.11 10.20
CA ARG A 252 -1.30 14.78 11.45
C ARG A 252 -0.60 14.16 12.65
N SER A 253 -0.46 12.83 12.63
CA SER A 253 0.15 12.07 13.71
C SER A 253 1.69 12.03 13.60
N ASP A 254 2.22 11.83 12.42
CA ASP A 254 3.66 11.90 12.12
C ASP A 254 3.89 12.45 10.70
N ARG A 255 4.61 13.59 10.60
CA ARG A 255 4.90 14.25 9.32
C ARG A 255 5.96 13.55 8.50
N ASP A 256 6.82 12.77 9.13
CA ASP A 256 7.96 12.11 8.50
C ASP A 256 7.63 10.67 8.10
N ALA A 257 6.57 10.09 8.66
CA ALA A 257 6.12 8.76 8.29
C ALA A 257 5.75 8.68 6.80
N LEU A 258 6.36 7.72 6.10
CA LEU A 258 6.08 7.46 4.70
C LEU A 258 4.74 6.75 4.53
N LEU A 259 4.04 7.07 3.43
CA LEU A 259 2.87 6.32 2.99
C LEU A 259 3.17 5.67 1.65
N THR A 260 3.26 4.34 1.62
CA THR A 260 3.58 3.55 0.43
C THR A 260 2.44 2.59 0.10
N ALA A 261 2.39 2.07 -1.12
CA ALA A 261 1.32 1.16 -1.50
C ALA A 261 1.81 0.00 -2.37
N ALA A 262 1.38 -1.23 -2.02
CA ALA A 262 1.36 -2.36 -2.93
C ALA A 262 0.30 -2.11 -4.01
N VAL A 263 0.72 -2.19 -5.28
CA VAL A 263 -0.18 -1.89 -6.39
C VAL A 263 -0.23 -3.03 -7.39
N TYR A 264 -1.34 -3.12 -8.11
CA TYR A 264 -1.54 -4.17 -9.08
C TYR A 264 -0.49 -4.10 -10.20
N ARG A 265 -0.12 -5.27 -10.72
CA ARG A 265 1.04 -5.50 -11.61
C ARG A 265 1.07 -4.67 -12.90
N THR A 266 -0.06 -4.24 -13.43
CA THR A 266 -0.11 -3.37 -14.61
C THR A 266 -0.99 -2.16 -14.33
N PRO A 267 -0.58 -0.94 -14.73
CA PRO A 267 -1.36 0.28 -14.46
C PRO A 267 -2.76 0.22 -15.05
N LEU A 268 -2.92 -0.31 -16.27
CA LEU A 268 -4.21 -0.42 -16.94
C LEU A 268 -5.17 -1.33 -16.15
N ILE A 269 -4.71 -2.52 -15.75
CA ILE A 269 -5.55 -3.44 -14.95
C ILE A 269 -5.83 -2.84 -13.57
N ALA A 270 -4.84 -2.19 -12.95
CA ALA A 270 -5.04 -1.47 -11.69
C ALA A 270 -6.18 -0.46 -11.79
N HIS A 271 -6.16 0.37 -12.83
CA HIS A 271 -7.13 1.42 -13.07
C HIS A 271 -8.53 0.86 -13.41
N ASP A 272 -8.61 -0.07 -14.39
CA ASP A 272 -9.90 -0.44 -14.98
C ASP A 272 -10.60 -1.59 -14.22
N ARG A 273 -9.82 -2.54 -13.66
CA ARG A 273 -10.42 -3.71 -13.01
C ARG A 273 -10.57 -3.57 -11.51
N VAL A 274 -9.58 -2.99 -10.82
CA VAL A 274 -9.59 -2.90 -9.37
C VAL A 274 -9.67 -1.47 -8.84
N ARG A 275 -9.91 -0.49 -9.72
CA ARG A 275 -10.13 0.94 -9.43
C ARG A 275 -8.99 1.57 -8.62
N GLN A 276 -7.76 1.10 -8.86
CA GLN A 276 -6.54 1.54 -8.18
C GLN A 276 -5.75 2.51 -9.09
N ASP A 277 -6.04 3.81 -9.01
CA ASP A 277 -5.37 4.85 -9.82
C ASP A 277 -4.08 5.35 -9.14
N TRP A 278 -3.13 4.44 -8.91
CA TRP A 278 -1.88 4.75 -8.25
C TRP A 278 -1.00 5.79 -9.00
N PRO A 279 -1.00 5.91 -10.35
CA PRO A 279 -0.26 6.98 -11.00
C PRO A 279 -0.78 8.37 -10.62
N ARG A 280 -2.10 8.51 -10.44
CA ARG A 280 -2.71 9.75 -9.94
C ARG A 280 -2.32 10.02 -8.49
N TRP A 281 -2.26 9.00 -7.64
CA TRP A 281 -1.89 9.18 -6.24
C TRP A 281 -0.46 9.70 -6.07
N LEU A 282 0.49 9.22 -6.89
CA LEU A 282 1.86 9.75 -6.95
C LEU A 282 1.86 11.22 -7.36
N ARG A 283 1.19 11.56 -8.47
CA ARG A 283 1.13 12.95 -8.97
C ARG A 283 0.50 13.93 -7.98
N LEU A 284 -0.46 13.47 -7.20
CA LEU A 284 -1.12 14.26 -6.15
C LEU A 284 -0.33 14.29 -4.83
N GLY A 285 0.79 13.59 -4.72
CA GLY A 285 1.58 13.48 -3.49
C GLY A 285 0.83 12.78 -2.34
N LEU A 286 -0.13 11.91 -2.69
CA LEU A 286 -0.91 11.14 -1.72
C LEU A 286 -0.11 9.95 -1.17
N ILE A 287 0.80 9.40 -1.96
CA ILE A 287 1.73 8.34 -1.56
C ILE A 287 3.15 8.73 -1.96
N ASP A 288 4.14 8.20 -1.25
CA ASP A 288 5.56 8.50 -1.46
C ASP A 288 6.23 7.55 -2.44
N ALA A 289 5.78 6.29 -2.50
CA ALA A 289 6.28 5.27 -3.42
C ALA A 289 5.24 4.19 -3.69
N VAL A 290 5.40 3.49 -4.81
CA VAL A 290 4.60 2.32 -5.18
C VAL A 290 5.44 1.06 -5.25
N PHE A 291 4.80 -0.08 -4.92
CA PHE A 291 5.35 -1.42 -4.97
C PHE A 291 4.51 -2.28 -5.93
N PRO A 292 4.75 -2.20 -7.26
CA PRO A 292 4.01 -3.00 -8.22
C PRO A 292 4.31 -4.49 -8.02
N MET A 293 3.28 -5.30 -7.80
CA MET A 293 3.39 -6.75 -7.54
C MET A 293 3.66 -7.53 -8.84
N GLN A 294 4.91 -7.45 -9.34
CA GLN A 294 5.33 -8.13 -10.58
C GLN A 294 5.71 -9.59 -10.31
N TYR A 295 4.73 -10.37 -9.89
CA TYR A 295 4.92 -11.79 -9.61
C TYR A 295 4.85 -12.57 -10.93
N ASP A 296 6.01 -12.84 -11.51
CA ASP A 296 6.15 -13.49 -12.80
C ASP A 296 7.35 -14.44 -12.84
N ARG A 297 7.23 -15.59 -13.53
CA ARG A 297 8.33 -16.53 -13.73
C ARG A 297 9.22 -16.14 -14.92
N GLU A 298 8.69 -15.39 -15.88
CA GLU A 298 9.31 -15.14 -17.18
C GLU A 298 9.96 -13.73 -17.23
N ILE A 299 11.24 -13.70 -17.51
CA ILE A 299 12.02 -12.45 -17.59
C ILE A 299 11.48 -11.48 -18.65
N PRO A 300 11.16 -11.91 -19.91
CA PRO A 300 10.66 -10.95 -20.91
C PRO A 300 9.33 -10.30 -20.51
N ARG A 301 8.42 -11.05 -19.91
CA ARG A 301 7.13 -10.53 -19.46
C ARG A 301 7.29 -9.60 -18.25
N PHE A 302 8.18 -9.96 -17.32
CA PHE A 302 8.58 -9.11 -16.19
C PHE A 302 9.14 -7.78 -16.69
N GLU A 303 10.11 -7.81 -17.63
CA GLU A 303 10.73 -6.61 -18.20
C GLU A 303 9.70 -5.65 -18.83
N LYS A 304 8.82 -6.19 -19.69
CA LYS A 304 7.75 -5.39 -20.32
C LYS A 304 6.92 -4.64 -19.28
N ARG A 305 6.49 -5.32 -18.23
CA ARG A 305 5.66 -4.74 -17.17
C ARG A 305 6.41 -3.72 -16.30
N VAL A 306 7.69 -3.96 -16.03
CA VAL A 306 8.54 -2.97 -15.33
C VAL A 306 8.60 -1.66 -16.13
N ARG A 307 8.83 -1.74 -17.45
CA ARG A 307 8.84 -0.57 -18.33
C ARG A 307 7.50 0.15 -18.36
N GLU A 308 6.37 -0.58 -18.36
CA GLU A 308 5.03 0.00 -18.27
C GLU A 308 4.84 0.76 -16.95
N CYS A 309 5.20 0.17 -15.82
CA CYS A 309 5.10 0.81 -14.52
C CYS A 309 5.96 2.08 -14.43
N LEU A 310 7.20 2.04 -14.87
CA LEU A 310 8.11 3.20 -14.85
C LEU A 310 7.61 4.34 -15.74
N ARG A 311 7.03 4.02 -16.90
CA ARG A 311 6.42 5.03 -17.77
C ARG A 311 5.27 5.76 -17.08
N GLU A 312 4.37 5.02 -16.43
CA GLU A 312 3.22 5.61 -15.73
C GLU A 312 3.61 6.32 -14.42
N ALA A 313 4.68 5.87 -13.76
CA ALA A 313 5.21 6.51 -12.57
C ALA A 313 5.90 7.86 -12.87
N ARG A 314 6.31 8.13 -14.12
CA ARG A 314 6.88 9.42 -14.56
C ARG A 314 7.98 9.98 -13.65
N GLY A 315 8.90 9.12 -13.23
CA GLY A 315 10.03 9.48 -12.37
C GLY A 315 9.75 9.47 -10.87
N TYR A 316 8.52 9.19 -10.45
CA TYR A 316 8.25 8.94 -9.03
C TYR A 316 8.81 7.60 -8.55
N PRO A 317 9.08 7.44 -7.24
CA PRO A 317 9.68 6.24 -6.69
C PRO A 317 8.89 4.96 -6.97
N VAL A 318 9.56 3.98 -7.59
CA VAL A 318 9.04 2.63 -7.84
C VAL A 318 9.97 1.61 -7.20
N LEU A 319 9.45 0.81 -6.28
CA LEU A 319 10.13 -0.34 -5.71
C LEU A 319 9.48 -1.61 -6.28
N MET A 320 10.20 -2.33 -7.13
CA MET A 320 9.60 -3.44 -7.87
C MET A 320 9.40 -4.67 -6.99
N GLY A 321 8.15 -5.07 -6.83
CA GLY A 321 7.78 -6.29 -6.11
C GLY A 321 8.11 -7.54 -6.92
N ILE A 322 8.91 -8.44 -6.35
CA ILE A 322 9.32 -9.70 -6.96
C ILE A 322 8.66 -10.86 -6.22
N GLY A 323 7.94 -11.71 -6.97
CA GLY A 323 7.31 -12.91 -6.42
C GLY A 323 8.30 -14.05 -6.27
N THR A 324 9.17 -13.95 -5.28
CA THR A 324 10.27 -14.92 -5.05
C THR A 324 9.78 -16.35 -4.87
N TYR A 325 8.59 -16.52 -4.28
CA TYR A 325 7.95 -17.83 -4.08
C TYR A 325 7.62 -18.58 -5.40
N LEU A 326 7.62 -17.87 -6.53
CA LEU A 326 7.38 -18.47 -7.86
C LEU A 326 8.62 -19.09 -8.48
N HIS A 327 9.82 -18.80 -7.96
CA HIS A 327 11.07 -19.13 -8.61
C HIS A 327 11.70 -20.39 -8.00
N ASP A 328 11.72 -21.47 -8.75
CA ASP A 328 12.41 -22.69 -8.37
C ASP A 328 13.94 -22.54 -8.46
N ASP A 329 14.42 -21.69 -9.39
CA ASP A 329 15.82 -21.27 -9.51
C ASP A 329 16.03 -19.86 -8.95
N PRO A 330 16.81 -19.68 -7.89
CA PRO A 330 17.13 -18.37 -7.30
C PRO A 330 17.77 -17.39 -8.30
N ALA A 331 18.42 -17.90 -9.34
CA ALA A 331 18.99 -17.05 -10.40
C ALA A 331 17.92 -16.22 -11.12
N VAL A 332 16.67 -16.68 -11.16
CA VAL A 332 15.54 -15.90 -11.73
C VAL A 332 15.27 -14.67 -10.86
N THR A 333 15.16 -14.85 -9.54
CA THR A 333 15.00 -13.72 -8.59
C THR A 333 16.11 -12.69 -8.78
N LEU A 334 17.36 -13.14 -8.89
CA LEU A 334 18.51 -12.28 -9.08
C LEU A 334 18.45 -11.50 -10.39
N ARG A 335 18.10 -12.18 -11.49
CA ARG A 335 17.96 -11.55 -12.81
C ARG A 335 16.86 -10.50 -12.81
N GLN A 336 15.70 -10.81 -12.20
CA GLN A 336 14.60 -9.85 -12.07
C GLN A 336 15.02 -8.62 -11.26
N ARG A 337 15.68 -8.82 -10.12
CA ARG A 337 16.22 -7.74 -9.30
C ARG A 337 17.19 -6.84 -10.08
N GLN A 338 18.20 -7.43 -10.69
CA GLN A 338 19.18 -6.69 -11.49
C GLN A 338 18.53 -5.94 -12.65
N LEU A 339 17.56 -6.56 -13.31
CA LEU A 339 16.83 -5.97 -14.42
C LEU A 339 15.98 -4.78 -13.96
N ALA A 340 15.23 -4.90 -12.88
CA ALA A 340 14.44 -3.79 -12.33
C ALA A 340 15.32 -2.56 -12.01
N LEU A 341 16.45 -2.79 -11.34
CA LEU A 341 17.39 -1.71 -11.00
C LEU A 341 18.04 -1.08 -12.25
N ARG A 342 18.48 -1.88 -13.23
CA ARG A 342 19.03 -1.36 -14.50
C ARG A 342 18.01 -0.55 -15.31
N LEU A 343 16.73 -0.88 -15.21
CA LEU A 343 15.65 -0.15 -15.88
C LEU A 343 15.29 1.17 -15.19
N GLY A 344 15.78 1.40 -13.97
CA GLY A 344 15.57 2.63 -13.23
C GLY A 344 14.58 2.56 -12.07
N CYS A 345 14.21 1.34 -11.62
CA CYS A 345 13.52 1.22 -10.34
C CYS A 345 14.44 1.69 -9.21
N GLN A 346 13.88 2.44 -8.26
CA GLN A 346 14.64 2.95 -7.11
C GLN A 346 15.10 1.82 -6.18
N GLY A 347 14.31 0.74 -6.09
CA GLY A 347 14.61 -0.42 -5.29
C GLY A 347 13.75 -1.61 -5.69
N VAL A 348 13.84 -2.65 -4.88
CA VAL A 348 13.04 -3.87 -5.04
C VAL A 348 12.46 -4.29 -3.70
N SER A 349 11.38 -5.08 -3.76
CA SER A 349 10.81 -5.75 -2.60
C SER A 349 10.54 -7.21 -2.92
N HIS A 350 10.75 -8.10 -1.96
CA HIS A 350 10.61 -9.55 -2.15
C HIS A 350 9.38 -10.09 -1.43
N PHE A 351 8.51 -10.79 -2.14
CA PHE A 351 7.35 -11.46 -1.56
C PHE A 351 7.60 -12.97 -1.52
N ALA A 352 7.79 -13.55 -0.37
CA ALA A 352 7.74 -12.99 0.96
C ALA A 352 8.85 -13.64 1.83
N TYR A 353 8.90 -13.31 3.13
CA TYR A 353 9.83 -13.88 4.12
C TYR A 353 9.88 -15.41 4.05
N SER A 354 8.71 -16.06 4.03
CA SER A 354 8.59 -17.52 3.93
C SER A 354 9.33 -18.13 2.73
N SER A 355 9.48 -17.39 1.63
CA SER A 355 10.21 -17.86 0.44
C SER A 355 11.71 -18.05 0.70
N PHE A 356 12.25 -17.48 1.77
CA PHE A 356 13.67 -17.55 2.11
C PHE A 356 13.98 -18.40 3.33
N TRP A 357 13.05 -18.51 4.29
CA TRP A 357 13.36 -19.09 5.62
C TRP A 357 12.43 -20.20 6.08
N GLN A 358 11.29 -20.44 5.40
CA GLN A 358 10.43 -21.56 5.77
C GLN A 358 10.71 -22.79 4.91
N ALA A 359 10.79 -23.96 5.55
CA ALA A 359 10.96 -25.23 4.85
C ALA A 359 9.69 -25.59 4.05
N GLY A 360 9.86 -26.02 2.79
CA GLY A 360 8.77 -26.51 1.94
C GLY A 360 8.22 -25.49 0.93
N HIS A 361 8.66 -24.23 0.91
CA HIS A 361 8.43 -23.33 -0.22
C HIS A 361 9.53 -23.56 -1.27
N ALA A 362 9.14 -23.61 -2.54
CA ALA A 362 10.01 -23.80 -3.70
C ALA A 362 10.82 -22.52 -4.00
N GLY A 363 11.43 -21.93 -3.00
CA GLY A 363 12.26 -20.75 -3.12
C GLY A 363 13.29 -20.74 -2.01
N ALA A 364 14.51 -20.56 -2.35
CA ALA A 364 15.68 -20.27 -1.53
C ALA A 364 15.86 -21.09 -0.25
N SER A 365 16.56 -22.19 -0.34
CA SER A 365 17.23 -22.83 0.81
C SER A 365 18.29 -21.87 1.41
N GLY A 366 18.80 -22.18 2.63
CA GLY A 366 19.93 -21.39 3.21
C GLY A 366 21.19 -21.31 2.29
N ALA A 367 21.26 -22.13 1.22
CA ALA A 367 22.23 -22.00 0.13
C ALA A 367 21.95 -20.75 -0.73
N ASP A 368 20.71 -20.37 -0.91
CA ASP A 368 20.27 -19.27 -1.76
C ASP A 368 20.51 -17.92 -1.11
N LEU A 369 20.34 -17.83 0.22
CA LEU A 369 20.78 -16.65 0.98
C LEU A 369 22.30 -16.46 0.87
N ARG A 370 23.08 -17.55 0.84
CA ARG A 370 24.54 -17.49 0.61
C ARG A 370 24.86 -17.05 -0.80
N LEU A 371 24.07 -17.45 -1.80
CA LEU A 371 24.20 -17.00 -3.18
C LEU A 371 23.87 -15.51 -3.31
N LEU A 372 22.78 -15.06 -2.69
CA LEU A 372 22.39 -13.64 -2.63
C LEU A 372 23.48 -12.81 -1.95
N ARG A 373 24.11 -13.30 -0.88
CA ARG A 373 25.23 -12.65 -0.18
C ARG A 373 26.53 -12.67 -1.01
N ARG A 374 26.90 -13.80 -1.62
CA ARG A 374 28.15 -13.95 -2.40
C ARG A 374 28.16 -13.06 -3.65
N GLN A 375 27.03 -12.82 -4.26
CA GLN A 375 26.93 -12.01 -5.49
C GLN A 375 26.82 -10.50 -5.20
N ARG A 376 27.04 -10.04 -3.96
CA ARG A 376 26.92 -8.62 -3.53
C ARG A 376 25.57 -8.01 -3.89
N ILE A 377 24.51 -8.80 -3.86
CA ILE A 377 23.16 -8.40 -4.23
C ILE A 377 22.52 -7.66 -3.09
N LEU A 378 22.97 -7.95 -1.89
CA LEU A 378 22.68 -7.18 -0.70
C LEU A 378 23.77 -6.12 -0.55
N PRO A 379 23.44 -4.85 -0.33
CA PRO A 379 24.45 -3.80 -0.18
C PRO A 379 25.41 -4.19 0.95
N VAL A 380 26.70 -4.16 0.66
CA VAL A 380 27.72 -4.14 1.71
C VAL A 380 27.49 -2.83 2.46
N ASN A 381 27.20 -2.88 3.75
CA ASN A 381 27.16 -1.71 4.61
C ASN A 381 28.38 -0.83 4.34
N ARG A 382 28.19 0.30 3.66
CA ARG A 382 29.14 1.39 3.75
C ARG A 382 28.82 2.12 5.04
N PRO A 383 29.74 2.21 6.00
CA PRO A 383 29.50 3.03 7.17
C PRO A 383 29.24 4.45 6.67
N HIS A 384 28.18 5.05 7.19
CA HIS A 384 27.91 6.47 6.99
C HIS A 384 29.16 7.26 7.46
N ARG A 385 29.76 8.00 6.55
CA ARG A 385 30.71 9.07 6.87
C ARG A 385 29.94 10.35 7.11
#